data_831c15468b6325308de18d4a0f02e338
#
_entry.id   831c15468b6325308de18d4a0f02e338
#
_cell.length_a   1.000
_cell.length_b   1.000
_cell.length_c   1.000
_cell.angle_alpha   90.00
_cell.angle_beta   90.00
_cell.angle_gamma   90.00
#
_symmetry.space_group_name_H-M   'P 1'
#
loop_
_entity.id
_entity.type
_entity.pdbx_description
1 polymer ?
#
loop_
_entity_poly.entity_id
_entity_poly.type
_entity_poly.pdbx_seq_one_letter_code
_entity_poly.pdbx_strand_id
1 'polypeptide(L)'
;SAIRGGFCITNDDALGEKIATYHDNLQHVPKKAILQHLLKYPIFIIGKWLYSIKIGKILFFFSKKLHITSRIISKREAKGKKDTIYPATFPNILAKIALRQVRLFDSIKEHRRIIAAYYDKELKNRHITKPKDTTKGEHGYLRYTIQVDDPKKLHAYAKKRRILLGNWYN
;
A
#
# COMPACT_ATOMS: atom_id res chain seq x y z
N SER A 1 3.13 1.85 -5.83
CA SER A 1 1.98 2.59 -5.31
C SER A 1 2.33 4.07 -5.19
N ALA A 2 1.37 4.96 -5.44
CA ALA A 2 1.55 6.41 -5.35
C ALA A 2 1.62 6.93 -3.90
N ILE A 3 2.00 6.11 -2.98
CA ILE A 3 2.26 6.30 -1.55
C ILE A 3 1.03 6.81 -0.77
N ARG A 4 0.46 7.93 -1.16
CA ARG A 4 -0.73 8.55 -0.54
C ARG A 4 -1.56 9.20 -1.62
N GLY A 5 -2.85 8.90 -1.64
CA GLY A 5 -3.80 9.44 -2.59
C GLY A 5 -4.80 8.38 -3.04
N GLY A 6 -5.83 8.81 -3.72
CA GLY A 6 -6.88 7.97 -4.26
C GLY A 6 -7.53 8.62 -5.46
N PHE A 7 -8.40 7.89 -6.12
CA PHE A 7 -9.22 8.36 -7.22
C PHE A 7 -10.68 8.20 -6.84
N CYS A 8 -11.49 9.15 -7.21
CA CYS A 8 -12.93 9.04 -7.20
C CYS A 8 -13.41 9.04 -8.65
N ILE A 9 -14.20 8.06 -9.04
CA ILE A 9 -14.75 7.91 -10.38
C ILE A 9 -16.26 7.78 -10.24
N THR A 10 -17.00 8.56 -11.01
CA THR A 10 -18.46 8.53 -11.04
C THR A 10 -18.96 8.74 -12.46
N ASN A 11 -20.10 8.13 -12.79
CA ASN A 11 -20.84 8.36 -14.01
C ASN A 11 -22.02 9.36 -13.79
N ASP A 12 -22.14 9.89 -12.58
CA ASP A 12 -23.14 10.91 -12.21
C ASP A 12 -22.48 12.28 -12.35
N ASP A 13 -22.91 13.07 -13.32
CA ASP A 13 -22.36 14.39 -13.64
C ASP A 13 -22.53 15.36 -12.47
N ALA A 14 -23.71 15.36 -11.83
CA ALA A 14 -23.97 16.26 -10.68
C ALA A 14 -23.07 15.94 -9.47
N LEU A 15 -22.78 14.65 -9.24
CA LEU A 15 -21.83 14.22 -8.23
C LEU A 15 -20.40 14.57 -8.66
N GLY A 16 -20.09 14.46 -9.95
CA GLY A 16 -18.79 14.82 -10.53
C GLY A 16 -18.47 16.30 -10.31
N GLU A 17 -19.40 17.20 -10.58
CA GLU A 17 -19.26 18.64 -10.34
C GLU A 17 -19.04 18.97 -8.85
N LYS A 18 -19.78 18.33 -7.94
CA LYS A 18 -19.61 18.50 -6.50
C LYS A 18 -18.22 18.06 -6.05
N ILE A 19 -17.71 16.94 -6.56
CA ILE A 19 -16.38 16.43 -6.26
C ILE A 19 -15.32 17.39 -6.80
N ALA A 20 -15.46 17.89 -8.04
CA ALA A 20 -14.54 18.86 -8.64
C ALA A 20 -14.48 20.14 -7.80
N THR A 21 -15.63 20.72 -7.49
CA THR A 21 -15.74 21.91 -6.64
C THR A 21 -15.08 21.72 -5.25
N TYR A 22 -15.31 20.55 -4.64
CA TYR A 22 -14.66 20.21 -3.37
C TYR A 22 -13.13 20.09 -3.53
N HIS A 23 -12.67 19.45 -4.61
CA HIS A 23 -11.25 19.27 -4.90
C HIS A 23 -10.53 20.61 -5.11
N ASP A 24 -11.14 21.55 -5.84
CA ASP A 24 -10.55 22.86 -6.14
C ASP A 24 -10.39 23.74 -4.91
N ASN A 25 -11.23 23.50 -3.88
CA ASN A 25 -11.13 24.19 -2.58
C ASN A 25 -10.14 23.52 -1.60
N LEU A 26 -9.49 22.41 -2.00
CA LEU A 26 -8.52 21.75 -1.13
C LEU A 26 -7.18 22.51 -1.10
N GLN A 27 -6.54 22.48 0.06
CA GLN A 27 -5.18 22.99 0.20
C GLN A 27 -4.16 22.18 -0.62
N HIS A 28 -3.09 22.81 -1.03
CA HIS A 28 -1.99 22.14 -1.70
C HIS A 28 -1.08 21.41 -0.71
N VAL A 29 -0.59 20.24 -1.11
CA VAL A 29 0.43 19.53 -0.33
C VAL A 29 1.73 20.35 -0.29
N PRO A 30 2.32 20.62 0.90
CA PRO A 30 3.57 21.34 1.00
C PRO A 30 4.71 20.68 0.21
N LYS A 31 5.55 21.47 -0.48
CA LYS A 31 6.69 20.97 -1.29
C LYS A 31 7.59 20.01 -0.52
N LYS A 32 7.83 20.29 0.78
CA LYS A 32 8.59 19.39 1.67
C LYS A 32 7.97 17.99 1.77
N ALA A 33 6.65 17.91 1.92
CA ALA A 33 5.95 16.62 1.99
C ALA A 33 6.02 15.86 0.66
N ILE A 34 5.90 16.57 -0.47
CA ILE A 34 6.07 15.99 -1.80
C ILE A 34 7.48 15.41 -1.96
N LEU A 35 8.51 16.18 -1.59
CA LEU A 35 9.90 15.73 -1.65
C LEU A 35 10.13 14.49 -0.78
N GLN A 36 9.60 14.48 0.44
CA GLN A 36 9.68 13.31 1.33
C GLN A 36 9.02 12.07 0.74
N HIS A 37 7.91 12.23 0.00
CA HIS A 37 7.26 11.13 -0.70
C HIS A 37 8.12 10.61 -1.85
N LEU A 38 8.72 11.50 -2.64
CA LEU A 38 9.58 11.12 -3.76
C LEU A 38 10.87 10.44 -3.31
N LEU A 39 11.53 10.98 -2.28
CA LEU A 39 12.77 10.40 -1.74
C LEU A 39 12.59 9.00 -1.17
N LYS A 40 11.38 8.62 -0.81
CA LYS A 40 11.10 7.27 -0.33
C LYS A 40 11.44 6.18 -1.36
N TYR A 41 11.24 6.44 -2.66
CA TYR A 41 11.51 5.46 -3.71
C TYR A 41 13.01 5.14 -3.85
N PRO A 42 13.90 6.11 -4.11
CA PRO A 42 15.31 5.83 -4.25
C PRO A 42 15.92 5.28 -2.95
N ILE A 43 15.53 5.81 -1.78
CA ILE A 43 16.01 5.30 -0.49
C ILE A 43 15.60 3.84 -0.30
N PHE A 44 14.38 3.46 -0.69
CA PHE A 44 13.93 2.08 -0.59
C PHE A 44 14.68 1.16 -1.56
N ILE A 45 14.89 1.59 -2.81
CA ILE A 45 15.60 0.79 -3.82
C ILE A 45 17.07 0.57 -3.40
N ILE A 46 17.76 1.65 -3.05
CA ILE A 46 19.17 1.59 -2.60
C ILE A 46 19.28 0.81 -1.30
N GLY A 47 18.40 1.09 -0.33
CA GLY A 47 18.41 0.40 0.96
C GLY A 47 18.11 -1.09 0.84
N LYS A 48 17.25 -1.50 -0.10
CA LYS A 48 16.97 -2.91 -0.38
C LYS A 48 18.20 -3.58 -1.02
N TRP A 49 18.85 -2.91 -1.95
CA TRP A 49 20.06 -3.44 -2.62
C TRP A 49 21.23 -3.63 -1.66
N LEU A 50 21.42 -2.66 -0.76
CA LEU A 50 22.48 -2.68 0.25
C LEU A 50 22.07 -3.42 1.56
N TYR A 51 20.90 -4.07 1.56
CA TYR A 51 20.37 -4.67 2.80
C TYR A 51 21.19 -5.88 3.28
N SER A 52 21.70 -6.68 2.35
CA SER A 52 22.51 -7.86 2.62
C SER A 52 23.82 -7.53 3.37
N ILE A 53 24.43 -6.40 3.04
CA ILE A 53 25.68 -5.92 3.68
C ILE A 53 25.44 -5.01 4.89
N LYS A 54 24.21 -5.02 5.43
CA LYS A 54 23.73 -4.24 6.60
C LYS A 54 23.71 -2.71 6.41
N ILE A 55 24.35 -2.14 5.38
CA ILE A 55 24.34 -0.68 5.09
C ILE A 55 22.93 -0.20 4.82
N GLY A 56 22.10 -0.99 4.14
CA GLY A 56 20.68 -0.64 3.90
C GLY A 56 19.87 -0.48 5.19
N LYS A 57 20.19 -1.22 6.25
CA LYS A 57 19.54 -1.06 7.58
C LYS A 57 19.88 0.28 8.20
N ILE A 58 21.16 0.68 8.10
CA ILE A 58 21.66 1.97 8.59
C ILE A 58 20.98 3.10 7.82
N LEU A 59 20.91 3.00 6.49
CA LEU A 59 20.23 3.97 5.63
C LEU A 59 18.76 4.14 6.02
N PHE A 60 18.01 3.05 6.23
CA PHE A 60 16.63 3.10 6.68
C PHE A 60 16.48 3.70 8.09
N PHE A 61 17.38 3.39 8.99
CA PHE A 61 17.37 3.97 10.34
C PHE A 61 17.55 5.49 10.28
N PHE A 62 18.57 5.98 9.59
CA PHE A 62 18.83 7.41 9.48
C PHE A 62 17.75 8.14 8.69
N SER A 63 17.23 7.57 7.61
CA SER A 63 16.14 8.18 6.84
C SER A 63 14.87 8.40 7.68
N LYS A 64 14.59 7.49 8.62
CA LYS A 64 13.47 7.62 9.57
C LYS A 64 13.81 8.62 10.68
N LYS A 65 15.00 8.55 11.28
CA LYS A 65 15.42 9.42 12.38
C LYS A 65 15.48 10.89 11.95
N LEU A 66 16.01 11.16 10.76
CA LEU A 66 16.12 12.51 10.19
C LEU A 66 14.84 12.98 9.48
N HIS A 67 13.77 12.20 9.52
CA HIS A 67 12.49 12.51 8.86
C HIS A 67 12.64 12.85 7.36
N ILE A 68 13.61 12.23 6.68
CA ILE A 68 13.84 12.41 5.24
C ILE A 68 12.70 11.82 4.44
N THR A 69 12.11 10.72 4.91
CA THR A 69 10.97 10.05 4.27
C THR A 69 9.69 10.31 5.03
N SER A 70 8.58 10.46 4.29
CA SER A 70 7.26 10.61 4.87
C SER A 70 6.79 9.33 5.58
N ARG A 71 6.03 9.48 6.66
CA ARG A 71 5.29 8.38 7.25
C ARG A 71 4.02 8.10 6.44
N ILE A 72 3.64 6.84 6.33
CA ILE A 72 2.38 6.45 5.68
C ILE A 72 1.19 6.92 6.53
N ILE A 73 1.29 6.76 7.84
CA ILE A 73 0.31 7.22 8.82
C ILE A 73 0.99 8.26 9.69
N SER A 74 0.40 9.43 9.82
CA SER A 74 0.93 10.49 10.68
C SER A 74 0.77 10.10 12.17
N LYS A 75 1.55 10.75 13.05
CA LYS A 75 1.38 10.55 14.51
C LYS A 75 0.00 10.96 15.01
N ARG A 76 -0.64 11.91 14.33
CA ARG A 76 -2.00 12.38 14.68
C ARG A 76 -3.05 11.36 14.27
N GLU A 77 -2.95 10.85 13.03
CA GLU A 77 -3.84 9.78 12.54
C GLU A 77 -3.73 8.51 13.38
N ALA A 78 -2.52 8.12 13.79
CA ALA A 78 -2.33 6.98 14.70
C ALA A 78 -3.02 7.15 16.07
N LYS A 79 -3.34 8.40 16.46
CA LYS A 79 -4.09 8.76 17.67
C LYS A 79 -5.56 9.07 17.39
N GLY A 80 -6.08 8.73 16.19
CA GLY A 80 -7.46 9.02 15.77
C GLY A 80 -7.74 10.51 15.52
N LYS A 81 -6.70 11.36 15.42
CA LYS A 81 -6.87 12.80 15.17
C LYS A 81 -6.68 13.11 13.69
N LYS A 82 -7.45 14.08 13.17
CA LYS A 82 -7.32 14.56 11.79
C LYS A 82 -5.88 15.02 11.51
N ASP A 83 -5.35 14.65 10.35
CA ASP A 83 -4.06 15.14 9.85
C ASP A 83 -4.15 16.65 9.54
N THR A 84 -3.02 17.36 9.63
CA THR A 84 -2.95 18.78 9.34
C THR A 84 -2.73 19.08 7.85
N ILE A 85 -2.22 18.11 7.10
CA ILE A 85 -1.91 18.27 5.67
C ILE A 85 -3.07 17.77 4.81
N TYR A 86 -3.80 16.75 5.27
CA TYR A 86 -4.87 16.12 4.49
C TYR A 86 -6.27 16.39 5.09
N PRO A 87 -7.30 16.52 4.23
CA PRO A 87 -7.30 16.35 2.78
C PRO A 87 -6.58 17.47 2.04
N ALA A 88 -5.95 17.14 0.90
CA ALA A 88 -5.21 18.08 0.06
C ALA A 88 -5.26 17.63 -1.41
N THR A 89 -5.02 18.56 -2.34
CA THR A 89 -4.95 18.24 -3.78
C THR A 89 -3.84 17.23 -4.06
N PHE A 90 -4.05 16.36 -5.04
CA PHE A 90 -3.06 15.36 -5.40
C PHE A 90 -1.95 15.97 -6.27
N PRO A 91 -0.69 16.00 -5.83
CA PRO A 91 0.38 16.66 -6.55
C PRO A 91 0.63 16.06 -7.95
N ASN A 92 0.79 16.90 -8.96
CA ASN A 92 0.98 16.48 -10.36
C ASN A 92 2.11 15.46 -10.56
N ILE A 93 3.21 15.61 -9.83
CA ILE A 93 4.34 14.67 -9.94
C ILE A 93 3.97 13.28 -9.40
N LEU A 94 3.18 13.21 -8.34
CA LEU A 94 2.66 11.95 -7.81
C LEU A 94 1.56 11.38 -8.72
N ALA A 95 0.78 12.26 -9.37
CA ALA A 95 -0.22 11.87 -10.35
C ALA A 95 0.43 11.17 -11.57
N LYS A 96 1.56 11.67 -12.07
CA LYS A 96 2.33 11.02 -13.14
C LYS A 96 2.78 9.60 -12.76
N ILE A 97 3.24 9.42 -11.51
CA ILE A 97 3.62 8.10 -10.99
C ILE A 97 2.40 7.19 -10.88
N ALA A 98 1.27 7.72 -10.38
CA ALA A 98 0.02 6.98 -10.27
C ALA A 98 -0.51 6.55 -11.63
N LEU A 99 -0.49 7.44 -12.62
CA LEU A 99 -0.92 7.15 -13.99
C LEU A 99 -0.13 5.99 -14.61
N ARG A 100 1.19 5.95 -14.38
CA ARG A 100 2.02 4.81 -14.81
C ARG A 100 1.58 3.51 -14.14
N GLN A 101 1.18 3.54 -12.87
CA GLN A 101 0.67 2.35 -12.18
C GLN A 101 -0.70 1.93 -12.70
N VAL A 102 -1.56 2.88 -13.03
CA VAL A 102 -2.88 2.59 -13.63
C VAL A 102 -2.72 1.89 -14.98
N ARG A 103 -1.78 2.33 -15.82
CA ARG A 103 -1.49 1.67 -17.11
C ARG A 103 -1.02 0.22 -16.98
N LEU A 104 -0.44 -0.14 -15.83
CA LEU A 104 0.03 -1.49 -15.53
C LEU A 104 -1.01 -2.29 -14.72
N PHE A 105 -2.20 -1.71 -14.47
CA PHE A 105 -3.16 -2.28 -13.53
C PHE A 105 -3.64 -3.66 -13.96
N ASP A 106 -3.99 -3.84 -15.24
CA ASP A 106 -4.53 -5.11 -15.73
C ASP A 106 -3.49 -6.23 -15.65
N SER A 107 -2.24 -5.96 -16.04
CA SER A 107 -1.17 -6.96 -15.91
C SER A 107 -0.87 -7.32 -14.46
N ILE A 108 -0.93 -6.34 -13.55
CA ILE A 108 -0.75 -6.58 -12.10
C ILE A 108 -1.93 -7.39 -11.55
N LYS A 109 -3.15 -7.07 -11.96
CA LYS A 109 -4.37 -7.79 -11.56
C LYS A 109 -4.28 -9.25 -11.98
N GLU A 110 -3.95 -9.49 -13.24
CA GLU A 110 -3.82 -10.83 -13.78
C GLU A 110 -2.74 -11.66 -13.07
N HIS A 111 -1.56 -11.08 -12.88
CA HIS A 111 -0.49 -11.75 -12.13
C HIS A 111 -0.92 -12.13 -10.71
N ARG A 112 -1.66 -11.26 -10.01
CA ARG A 112 -2.20 -11.58 -8.67
C ARG A 112 -3.22 -12.71 -8.69
N ARG A 113 -4.05 -12.78 -9.73
CA ARG A 113 -5.03 -13.86 -9.91
C ARG A 113 -4.35 -15.20 -10.14
N ILE A 114 -3.30 -15.23 -10.96
CA ILE A 114 -2.49 -16.44 -11.17
C ILE A 114 -1.90 -16.94 -9.85
N ILE A 115 -1.33 -16.04 -9.05
CA ILE A 115 -0.79 -16.39 -7.73
C ILE A 115 -1.89 -16.87 -6.79
N ALA A 116 -3.06 -16.23 -6.78
CA ALA A 116 -4.18 -16.62 -5.94
C ALA A 116 -4.69 -18.02 -6.32
N ALA A 117 -4.87 -18.30 -7.61
CA ALA A 117 -5.27 -19.60 -8.12
C ALA A 117 -4.23 -20.70 -7.75
N TYR A 118 -2.94 -20.37 -7.78
CA TYR A 118 -1.90 -21.28 -7.31
C TYR A 118 -2.07 -21.61 -5.82
N TYR A 119 -2.29 -20.58 -4.97
CA TYR A 119 -2.55 -20.80 -3.54
C TYR A 119 -3.84 -21.61 -3.31
N ASP A 120 -4.90 -21.36 -4.07
CA ASP A 120 -6.14 -22.13 -3.97
C ASP A 120 -5.94 -23.60 -4.29
N LYS A 121 -5.09 -23.90 -5.27
CA LYS A 121 -4.74 -25.25 -5.64
C LYS A 121 -3.87 -25.97 -4.61
N GLU A 122 -2.82 -25.27 -4.11
CA GLU A 122 -1.76 -25.88 -3.31
C GLU A 122 -2.06 -25.89 -1.80
N LEU A 123 -2.82 -24.91 -1.28
CA LEU A 123 -3.16 -24.85 0.13
C LEU A 123 -4.32 -25.82 0.44
N LYS A 124 -4.00 -27.09 0.71
CA LYS A 124 -4.98 -28.14 0.98
C LYS A 124 -5.17 -28.44 2.47
N ASN A 125 -4.56 -27.65 3.37
CA ASN A 125 -4.66 -27.89 4.81
C ASN A 125 -6.07 -27.54 5.32
N ARG A 126 -6.72 -28.49 6.02
CA ARG A 126 -8.07 -28.36 6.59
C ARG A 126 -8.19 -27.27 7.67
N HIS A 127 -7.07 -26.87 8.29
CA HIS A 127 -7.02 -25.79 9.29
C HIS A 127 -6.83 -24.41 8.69
N ILE A 128 -6.88 -24.30 7.36
CA ILE A 128 -6.78 -23.03 6.64
C ILE A 128 -8.11 -22.75 5.97
N THR A 129 -8.77 -21.65 6.34
CA THR A 129 -9.90 -21.14 5.58
C THR A 129 -9.40 -20.12 4.55
N LYS A 130 -9.69 -20.40 3.28
CA LYS A 130 -9.31 -19.56 2.14
C LYS A 130 -10.37 -18.49 1.85
N PRO A 131 -10.02 -17.40 1.17
CA PRO A 131 -11.01 -16.42 0.73
C PRO A 131 -12.00 -17.07 -0.22
N LYS A 132 -13.28 -16.77 -0.04
CA LYS A 132 -14.33 -17.23 -0.97
C LYS A 132 -14.49 -16.21 -2.09
N ASP A 133 -14.60 -16.70 -3.32
CA ASP A 133 -14.99 -15.85 -4.43
C ASP A 133 -16.41 -15.31 -4.25
N THR A 134 -16.60 -14.06 -4.64
CA THR A 134 -17.92 -13.42 -4.60
C THR A 134 -18.64 -13.68 -5.91
N THR A 135 -19.92 -14.01 -5.85
CA THR A 135 -20.77 -14.19 -7.04
C THR A 135 -21.07 -12.87 -7.79
N LYS A 136 -20.74 -11.71 -7.17
CA LYS A 136 -21.11 -10.38 -7.68
C LYS A 136 -19.92 -9.54 -8.19
N GLY A 137 -18.76 -10.12 -8.37
CA GLY A 137 -17.59 -9.38 -8.84
C GLY A 137 -16.31 -10.19 -8.85
N GLU A 138 -15.29 -9.64 -9.47
CA GLU A 138 -13.96 -10.26 -9.54
C GLU A 138 -13.08 -9.79 -8.37
N HIS A 139 -12.47 -10.73 -7.66
CA HIS A 139 -11.54 -10.39 -6.60
C HIS A 139 -10.21 -9.87 -7.15
N GLY A 140 -9.77 -8.71 -6.66
CA GLY A 140 -8.53 -8.06 -7.12
C GLY A 140 -7.24 -8.57 -6.45
N TYR A 141 -7.36 -9.44 -5.47
CA TYR A 141 -6.26 -10.07 -4.70
C TYR A 141 -5.11 -9.10 -4.34
N LEU A 142 -5.44 -7.93 -3.79
CA LEU A 142 -4.41 -7.05 -3.25
C LEU A 142 -3.56 -7.78 -2.22
N ARG A 143 -4.19 -8.68 -1.49
CA ARG A 143 -3.61 -9.64 -0.56
C ARG A 143 -4.41 -10.93 -0.64
N TYR A 144 -3.74 -12.06 -0.53
CA TYR A 144 -4.37 -13.34 -0.34
C TYR A 144 -4.42 -13.60 1.16
N THR A 145 -5.61 -13.45 1.75
CA THR A 145 -5.82 -13.58 3.20
C THR A 145 -6.29 -14.99 3.52
N ILE A 146 -5.70 -15.59 4.54
CA ILE A 146 -6.11 -16.88 5.08
C ILE A 146 -6.49 -16.74 6.54
N GLN A 147 -7.46 -17.53 6.99
CA GLN A 147 -7.76 -17.66 8.42
C GLN A 147 -7.17 -18.98 8.91
N VAL A 148 -6.58 -18.98 10.09
CA VAL A 148 -5.97 -20.13 10.75
C VAL A 148 -6.26 -20.10 12.23
N ASP A 149 -6.27 -21.25 12.89
CA ASP A 149 -6.59 -21.40 14.32
C ASP A 149 -5.56 -20.67 15.22
N ASP A 150 -4.27 -20.74 14.84
CA ASP A 150 -3.18 -20.09 15.58
C ASP A 150 -2.27 -19.28 14.66
N PRO A 151 -2.58 -17.99 14.43
CA PRO A 151 -1.77 -17.10 13.60
C PRO A 151 -0.33 -16.91 14.14
N LYS A 152 -0.13 -16.91 15.47
CA LYS A 152 1.20 -16.72 16.06
C LYS A 152 2.11 -17.90 15.77
N LYS A 153 1.60 -19.10 15.89
CA LYS A 153 2.32 -20.33 15.56
C LYS A 153 2.69 -20.38 14.08
N LEU A 154 1.75 -20.01 13.19
CA LEU A 154 2.00 -19.94 11.76
C LEU A 154 3.08 -18.90 11.42
N HIS A 155 3.04 -17.71 12.04
CA HIS A 155 4.07 -16.69 11.87
C HIS A 155 5.46 -17.17 12.31
N ALA A 156 5.54 -17.83 13.48
CA ALA A 156 6.79 -18.38 13.99
C ALA A 156 7.37 -19.47 13.06
N TYR A 157 6.51 -20.35 12.55
CA TYR A 157 6.88 -21.39 11.60
C TYR A 157 7.38 -20.81 10.26
N ALA A 158 6.66 -19.86 9.69
CA ALA A 158 7.03 -19.18 8.44
C ALA A 158 8.36 -18.42 8.59
N LYS A 159 8.54 -17.70 9.70
CA LYS A 159 9.78 -16.97 10.00
C LYS A 159 11.01 -17.87 10.04
N LYS A 160 10.91 -19.06 10.65
CA LYS A 160 11.98 -20.07 10.64
C LYS A 160 12.39 -20.48 9.22
N ARG A 161 11.45 -20.45 8.27
CA ARG A 161 11.66 -20.76 6.85
C ARG A 161 11.96 -19.53 5.99
N ARG A 162 12.22 -18.38 6.61
CA ARG A 162 12.48 -17.09 5.91
C ARG A 162 11.30 -16.60 5.06
N ILE A 163 10.07 -17.06 5.37
CA ILE A 163 8.84 -16.60 4.74
C ILE A 163 8.25 -15.49 5.61
N LEU A 164 8.05 -14.32 5.01
CA LEU A 164 7.47 -13.17 5.69
C LEU A 164 5.97 -13.14 5.43
N LEU A 165 5.18 -13.44 6.46
CA LEU A 165 3.73 -13.28 6.42
C LEU A 165 3.33 -11.88 6.90
N GLY A 166 2.34 -11.29 6.23
CA GLY A 166 1.73 -10.07 6.69
C GLY A 166 0.80 -10.34 7.87
N ASN A 167 0.88 -9.51 8.91
CA ASN A 167 -0.07 -9.50 10.00
C ASN A 167 -0.96 -8.27 9.84
N TRP A 168 -2.22 -8.48 9.45
CA TRP A 168 -3.16 -7.39 9.23
C TRP A 168 -4.27 -7.50 10.27
N TYR A 169 -4.47 -6.46 11.04
CA TYR A 169 -5.49 -6.37 12.09
C TYR A 169 -5.27 -7.19 13.37
N ASN A 170 -4.02 -7.42 13.80
CA ASN A 170 -3.73 -7.90 15.16
C ASN A 170 -2.98 -6.84 15.94
#